data_a999d980e5d4cfb243084db30f38c0f1
#
_entry.id   a999d980e5d4cfb243084db30f38c0f1
#
_cell.length_a   1.000
_cell.length_b   1.000
_cell.length_c   1.000
_cell.angle_alpha   90.00
_cell.angle_beta   90.00
_cell.angle_gamma   90.00
#
_symmetry.space_group_name_H-M   'P 1'
#
loop_
_entity.id
_entity.type
_entity.pdbx_description
1 polymer ?
#
loop_
_entity_poly.entity_id
_entity_poly.type
_entity_poly.pdbx_seq_one_letter_code
_entity_poly.pdbx_strand_id
1 'polypeptide(L)'
;LNIDHSGSGDLARFRRNLERHADSQRLVLHQGNSMELMGDDLVRLAGGRPRFVSVDGGHTAEITAHDLVTAEAAIVDAGIVVVDDVFNEQWPGVADGVHRYFQRRPDLVPFAIGANKTYFCRPSHRDAYYAAAVAAASAVTVTEFLGAPVAFLQFWRRRLKDRVAESPAWRRLRATPVGLPLRWAWHTSRTLRRGLTRSEDF
;
A
#
# COMPACT_ATOMS: atom_id res chain seq x y z
N LEU A 1 4.83 -10.66 -7.40
CA LEU A 1 4.39 -9.99 -8.61
C LEU A 1 3.88 -8.59 -8.25
N ASN A 2 4.25 -7.60 -8.99
CA ASN A 2 3.74 -6.24 -8.86
C ASN A 2 3.21 -5.79 -10.23
N ILE A 3 2.01 -5.24 -10.24
CA ILE A 3 1.40 -4.58 -11.39
C ILE A 3 1.45 -3.09 -11.08
N ASP A 4 2.27 -2.36 -11.81
CA ASP A 4 2.52 -0.94 -11.58
C ASP A 4 2.37 -0.16 -12.88
N HIS A 5 1.76 1.03 -12.79
CA HIS A 5 1.61 1.98 -13.87
C HIS A 5 2.26 3.30 -13.46
N SER A 6 3.55 3.40 -13.64
CA SER A 6 4.25 4.67 -13.49
C SER A 6 4.24 5.44 -14.81
N GLY A 7 3.15 6.06 -15.18
CA GLY A 7 2.87 6.93 -16.32
C GLY A 7 4.00 7.20 -17.34
N SER A 8 5.08 7.80 -16.96
CA SER A 8 6.25 8.13 -17.79
C SER A 8 7.50 7.34 -17.42
N GLY A 9 7.35 6.11 -16.93
CA GLY A 9 8.46 5.30 -16.39
C GLY A 9 9.57 5.06 -17.40
N ASP A 10 10.78 5.46 -17.05
CA ASP A 10 12.01 5.16 -17.78
C ASP A 10 12.50 3.75 -17.38
N LEU A 11 12.19 2.74 -18.20
CA LEU A 11 12.60 1.35 -17.99
C LEU A 11 14.11 1.20 -17.83
N ALA A 12 14.91 1.98 -18.55
CA ALA A 12 16.37 1.94 -18.43
C ALA A 12 16.83 2.47 -17.06
N ARG A 13 16.21 3.54 -16.58
CA ARG A 13 16.47 4.09 -15.24
C ARG A 13 16.03 3.11 -14.16
N PHE A 14 14.86 2.49 -14.31
CA PHE A 14 14.36 1.46 -13.41
C PHE A 14 15.35 0.28 -13.31
N ARG A 15 15.80 -0.28 -14.44
CA ARG A 15 16.78 -1.36 -14.47
C ARG A 15 18.09 -0.98 -13.79
N ARG A 16 18.65 0.21 -14.08
CA ARG A 16 19.88 0.70 -13.40
C ARG A 16 19.72 0.82 -11.89
N ASN A 17 18.56 1.29 -11.43
CA ASN A 17 18.29 1.38 -10.00
C ASN A 17 18.17 -0.01 -9.36
N LEU A 18 17.52 -0.93 -10.05
CA LEU A 18 17.33 -2.29 -9.58
C LEU A 18 18.66 -3.05 -9.44
N GLU A 19 19.55 -2.96 -10.44
CA GLU A 19 20.89 -3.57 -10.44
C GLU A 19 21.76 -3.13 -9.25
N ARG A 20 21.50 -1.95 -8.68
CA ARG A 20 22.20 -1.44 -7.50
C ARG A 20 21.71 -2.06 -6.18
N HIS A 21 20.49 -2.58 -6.15
CA HIS A 21 19.81 -2.93 -4.89
C HIS A 21 19.24 -4.35 -4.86
N ALA A 22 19.21 -5.05 -5.99
CA ALA A 22 18.64 -6.38 -6.10
C ALA A 22 19.40 -7.23 -7.12
N ASP A 23 19.29 -8.55 -6.99
CA ASP A 23 19.73 -9.49 -8.01
C ASP A 23 18.78 -9.42 -9.22
N SER A 24 19.20 -8.69 -10.25
CA SER A 24 18.40 -8.46 -11.46
C SER A 24 18.10 -9.73 -12.25
N GLN A 25 18.86 -10.81 -12.05
CA GLN A 25 18.63 -12.10 -12.72
C GLN A 25 17.34 -12.79 -12.26
N ARG A 26 16.83 -12.41 -11.09
CA ARG A 26 15.57 -12.94 -10.53
C ARG A 26 14.33 -12.12 -10.91
N LEU A 27 14.49 -11.10 -11.73
CA LEU A 27 13.43 -10.17 -12.05
C LEU A 27 12.96 -10.36 -13.48
N VAL A 28 11.68 -10.60 -13.64
CA VAL A 28 11.00 -10.57 -14.93
C VAL A 28 10.29 -9.24 -15.06
N LEU A 29 10.68 -8.45 -16.04
CA LEU A 29 10.05 -7.18 -16.35
C LEU A 29 9.20 -7.35 -17.61
N HIS A 30 7.90 -7.18 -17.47
CA HIS A 30 6.95 -7.10 -18.57
C HIS A 30 6.46 -5.66 -18.70
N GLN A 31 6.65 -5.06 -19.87
CA GLN A 31 6.14 -3.73 -20.19
C GLN A 31 4.98 -3.88 -21.16
N GLY A 32 3.78 -3.53 -20.74
CA GLY A 32 2.58 -3.66 -21.53
C GLY A 32 1.36 -3.12 -20.81
N ASN A 33 0.22 -3.16 -21.45
CA ASN A 33 -1.05 -2.80 -20.88
C ASN A 33 -1.58 -3.98 -20.03
N SER A 34 -1.82 -3.76 -18.73
CA SER A 34 -2.34 -4.80 -17.83
C SER A 34 -3.72 -5.32 -18.26
N MET A 35 -4.50 -4.50 -18.97
CA MET A 35 -5.80 -4.88 -19.50
C MET A 35 -5.73 -6.01 -20.55
N GLU A 36 -4.56 -6.28 -21.11
CA GLU A 36 -4.32 -7.37 -22.06
C GLU A 36 -3.88 -8.67 -21.39
N LEU A 37 -3.60 -8.63 -20.09
CA LEU A 37 -3.11 -9.78 -19.33
C LEU A 37 -4.26 -10.50 -18.61
N MET A 38 -4.21 -11.83 -18.68
CA MET A 38 -5.11 -12.70 -17.94
C MET A 38 -4.32 -13.44 -16.82
N GLY A 39 -5.03 -14.11 -15.92
CA GLY A 39 -4.41 -14.80 -14.80
C GLY A 39 -3.32 -15.83 -15.23
N ASP A 40 -3.55 -16.56 -16.32
CA ASP A 40 -2.57 -17.52 -16.85
C ASP A 40 -1.33 -16.84 -17.43
N ASP A 41 -1.45 -15.61 -17.94
CA ASP A 41 -0.30 -14.81 -18.37
C ASP A 41 0.57 -14.43 -17.19
N LEU A 42 -0.04 -14.02 -16.08
CA LEU A 42 0.71 -13.73 -14.85
C LEU A 42 1.41 -14.97 -14.30
N VAL A 43 0.75 -16.14 -14.32
CA VAL A 43 1.35 -17.39 -13.89
C VAL A 43 2.56 -17.76 -14.76
N ARG A 44 2.44 -17.58 -16.08
CA ARG A 44 3.54 -17.83 -17.04
C ARG A 44 4.70 -16.86 -16.83
N LEU A 45 4.41 -15.54 -16.69
CA LEU A 45 5.42 -14.50 -16.47
C LEU A 45 6.15 -14.68 -15.14
N ALA A 46 5.43 -15.11 -14.10
CA ALA A 46 6.01 -15.35 -12.78
C ALA A 46 6.75 -16.69 -12.66
N GLY A 47 6.69 -17.57 -13.65
CA GLY A 47 7.25 -18.91 -13.59
C GLY A 47 6.49 -19.85 -12.63
N GLY A 48 5.24 -19.56 -12.32
CA GLY A 48 4.36 -20.29 -11.41
C GLY A 48 3.34 -19.38 -10.73
N ARG A 49 2.38 -19.97 -9.99
CA ARG A 49 1.38 -19.19 -9.26
C ARG A 49 2.05 -18.37 -8.14
N PRO A 50 1.90 -17.03 -8.15
CA PRO A 50 2.50 -16.18 -7.11
C PRO A 50 1.79 -16.35 -5.76
N ARG A 51 2.55 -16.19 -4.67
CA ARG A 51 2.01 -16.12 -3.30
C ARG A 51 1.58 -14.72 -2.90
N PHE A 52 2.06 -13.71 -3.61
CA PHE A 52 1.80 -12.32 -3.33
C PHE A 52 1.68 -11.55 -4.63
N VAL A 53 0.60 -10.81 -4.79
CA VAL A 53 0.37 -9.91 -5.92
C VAL A 53 0.07 -8.52 -5.38
N SER A 54 0.84 -7.54 -5.82
CA SER A 54 0.56 -6.12 -5.57
C SER A 54 -0.05 -5.50 -6.82
N VAL A 55 -1.22 -4.92 -6.66
CA VAL A 55 -1.93 -4.16 -7.69
C VAL A 55 -1.72 -2.68 -7.40
N ASP A 56 -0.96 -2.02 -8.25
CA ASP A 56 -0.62 -0.60 -8.18
C ASP A 56 -0.55 -0.06 -9.62
N GLY A 57 -1.59 -0.37 -10.38
CA GLY A 57 -1.70 -0.09 -11.81
C GLY A 57 -2.36 1.25 -12.11
N GLY A 58 -3.03 1.33 -13.26
CA GLY A 58 -3.80 2.52 -13.64
C GLY A 58 -4.93 2.80 -12.64
N HIS A 59 -5.01 4.04 -12.16
CA HIS A 59 -5.90 4.46 -11.08
C HIS A 59 -7.35 4.70 -11.54
N THR A 60 -7.83 3.94 -12.52
CA THR A 60 -9.22 3.96 -12.98
C THR A 60 -9.99 2.75 -12.45
N ALA A 61 -11.30 2.89 -12.35
CA ALA A 61 -12.17 1.82 -11.87
C ALA A 61 -12.10 0.56 -12.75
N GLU A 62 -11.97 0.74 -14.05
CA GLU A 62 -11.91 -0.35 -15.02
C GLU A 62 -10.63 -1.15 -14.87
N ILE A 63 -9.48 -0.47 -14.87
CA ILE A 63 -8.16 -1.11 -14.74
C ILE A 63 -8.04 -1.82 -13.39
N THR A 64 -8.38 -1.14 -12.29
CA THR A 64 -8.32 -1.74 -10.96
C THR A 64 -9.19 -3.00 -10.83
N ALA A 65 -10.41 -2.96 -11.37
CA ALA A 65 -11.31 -4.12 -11.33
C ALA A 65 -10.76 -5.29 -12.18
N HIS A 66 -10.18 -4.99 -13.35
CA HIS A 66 -9.55 -5.99 -14.21
C HIS A 66 -8.32 -6.62 -13.55
N ASP A 67 -7.42 -5.80 -13.01
CA ASP A 67 -6.19 -6.26 -12.36
C ASP A 67 -6.48 -7.13 -11.13
N LEU A 68 -7.56 -6.83 -10.39
CA LEU A 68 -8.02 -7.67 -9.29
C LEU A 68 -8.51 -9.05 -9.77
N VAL A 69 -9.30 -9.10 -10.84
CA VAL A 69 -9.75 -10.38 -11.45
C VAL A 69 -8.56 -11.20 -11.91
N THR A 70 -7.60 -10.56 -12.56
CA THR A 70 -6.38 -11.20 -13.06
C THR A 70 -5.49 -11.71 -11.92
N ALA A 71 -5.34 -10.92 -10.84
CA ALA A 71 -4.60 -11.32 -9.65
C ALA A 71 -5.26 -12.50 -8.92
N GLU A 72 -6.58 -12.48 -8.74
CA GLU A 72 -7.34 -13.58 -8.12
C GLU A 72 -7.19 -14.89 -8.89
N ALA A 73 -7.26 -14.84 -10.22
CA ALA A 73 -7.09 -16.01 -11.08
C ALA A 73 -5.67 -16.59 -11.04
N ALA A 74 -4.66 -15.73 -10.82
CA ALA A 74 -3.26 -16.13 -10.84
C ALA A 74 -2.75 -16.69 -9.50
N ILE A 75 -3.26 -16.18 -8.38
CA ILE A 75 -2.68 -16.39 -7.05
C ILE A 75 -2.84 -17.83 -6.55
N VAL A 76 -1.89 -18.34 -5.73
CA VAL A 76 -2.06 -19.61 -5.00
C VAL A 76 -3.20 -19.50 -3.97
N ASP A 77 -3.71 -20.64 -3.50
CA ASP A 77 -4.79 -20.69 -2.51
C ASP A 77 -4.48 -19.87 -1.24
N ALA A 78 -3.31 -20.05 -0.63
CA ALA A 78 -2.84 -19.28 0.51
C ALA A 78 -2.12 -17.97 0.10
N GLY A 79 -2.53 -17.34 -0.99
CA GLY A 79 -1.91 -16.11 -1.46
C GLY A 79 -2.56 -14.85 -0.92
N ILE A 80 -1.84 -13.72 -1.03
CA ILE A 80 -2.30 -12.39 -0.65
C ILE A 80 -2.30 -11.49 -1.87
N VAL A 81 -3.42 -10.81 -2.12
CA VAL A 81 -3.53 -9.69 -3.06
C VAL A 81 -3.55 -8.40 -2.28
N VAL A 82 -2.74 -7.45 -2.71
CA VAL A 82 -2.66 -6.11 -2.10
C VAL A 82 -3.04 -5.09 -3.16
N VAL A 83 -3.92 -4.16 -2.82
CA VAL A 83 -4.27 -3.02 -3.67
C VAL A 83 -3.78 -1.74 -3.02
N ASP A 84 -3.00 -0.96 -3.77
CA ASP A 84 -2.60 0.38 -3.34
C ASP A 84 -3.71 1.40 -3.60
N ASP A 85 -3.65 2.52 -2.92
CA ASP A 85 -4.45 3.72 -3.17
C ASP A 85 -5.98 3.56 -3.03
N VAL A 86 -6.50 2.50 -2.40
CA VAL A 86 -7.96 2.31 -2.23
C VAL A 86 -8.60 3.49 -1.50
N PHE A 87 -7.88 4.10 -0.54
CA PHE A 87 -8.36 5.24 0.25
C PHE A 87 -7.62 6.54 -0.05
N ASN A 88 -6.98 6.62 -1.22
CA ASN A 88 -6.31 7.83 -1.65
C ASN A 88 -7.32 8.80 -2.28
N GLU A 89 -7.44 10.00 -1.71
CA GLU A 89 -8.36 11.03 -2.21
C GLU A 89 -8.06 11.51 -3.64
N GLN A 90 -6.83 11.32 -4.11
CA GLN A 90 -6.42 11.69 -5.47
C GLN A 90 -6.84 10.65 -6.52
N TRP A 91 -7.12 9.41 -6.09
CA TRP A 91 -7.40 8.29 -6.96
C TRP A 91 -8.73 7.57 -6.64
N PRO A 92 -9.87 8.28 -6.65
CA PRO A 92 -11.17 7.69 -6.28
C PRO A 92 -11.58 6.52 -7.18
N GLY A 93 -11.05 6.46 -8.41
CA GLY A 93 -11.28 5.35 -9.34
C GLY A 93 -10.79 4.01 -8.81
N VAL A 94 -9.76 3.98 -7.95
CA VAL A 94 -9.29 2.74 -7.33
C VAL A 94 -10.35 2.16 -6.40
N ALA A 95 -10.95 2.99 -5.52
CA ALA A 95 -12.03 2.56 -4.63
C ALA A 95 -13.24 2.05 -5.42
N ASP A 96 -13.63 2.75 -6.48
CA ASP A 96 -14.73 2.32 -7.37
C ASP A 96 -14.39 1.00 -8.06
N GLY A 97 -13.17 0.81 -8.54
CA GLY A 97 -12.69 -0.44 -9.14
C GLY A 97 -12.76 -1.63 -8.18
N VAL A 98 -12.30 -1.45 -6.94
CA VAL A 98 -12.45 -2.46 -5.87
C VAL A 98 -13.92 -2.79 -5.65
N HIS A 99 -14.79 -1.78 -5.56
CA HIS A 99 -16.23 -2.00 -5.37
C HIS A 99 -16.84 -2.78 -6.54
N ARG A 100 -16.54 -2.43 -7.79
CA ARG A 100 -17.00 -3.16 -8.99
C ARG A 100 -16.53 -4.61 -9.01
N TYR A 101 -15.29 -4.86 -8.60
CA TYR A 101 -14.77 -6.22 -8.47
C TYR A 101 -15.59 -7.02 -7.45
N PHE A 102 -15.91 -6.47 -6.28
CA PHE A 102 -16.67 -7.14 -5.24
C PHE A 102 -18.16 -7.36 -5.59
N GLN A 103 -18.74 -6.56 -6.49
CA GLN A 103 -20.08 -6.82 -7.03
C GLN A 103 -20.19 -8.16 -7.78
N ARG A 104 -19.07 -8.71 -8.26
CA ARG A 104 -19.01 -10.01 -8.94
C ARG A 104 -18.97 -11.20 -7.96
N ARG A 105 -19.01 -10.94 -6.65
CA ARG A 105 -18.89 -11.95 -5.59
C ARG A 105 -17.61 -12.79 -5.73
N PRO A 106 -16.43 -12.18 -5.71
CA PRO A 106 -15.17 -12.88 -5.87
C PRO A 106 -14.89 -13.79 -4.68
N ASP A 107 -13.90 -14.69 -4.84
CA ASP A 107 -13.40 -15.56 -3.79
C ASP A 107 -12.22 -14.94 -3.02
N LEU A 108 -12.24 -13.62 -2.86
CA LEU A 108 -11.32 -12.87 -1.99
C LEU A 108 -12.13 -12.08 -0.96
N VAL A 109 -11.55 -11.94 0.23
CA VAL A 109 -12.11 -11.13 1.32
C VAL A 109 -11.04 -10.20 1.88
N PRO A 110 -11.38 -8.99 2.32
CA PRO A 110 -10.43 -8.10 2.96
C PRO A 110 -10.12 -8.60 4.38
N PHE A 111 -8.88 -8.43 4.84
CA PHE A 111 -8.48 -8.76 6.21
C PHE A 111 -7.71 -7.63 6.92
N ALA A 112 -7.04 -6.76 6.17
CA ALA A 112 -6.28 -5.66 6.77
C ALA A 112 -6.21 -4.43 5.85
N ILE A 113 -6.04 -3.26 6.46
CA ILE A 113 -5.77 -1.98 5.79
C ILE A 113 -4.60 -1.33 6.54
N GLY A 114 -3.61 -0.84 5.83
CA GLY A 114 -2.50 -0.09 6.45
C GLY A 114 -1.49 0.40 5.44
N ALA A 115 -0.84 1.53 5.76
CA ALA A 115 0.15 2.16 4.88
C ALA A 115 -0.36 2.40 3.45
N ASN A 116 -1.59 2.90 3.30
CA ASN A 116 -2.30 3.15 2.04
C ASN A 116 -2.65 1.88 1.22
N LYS A 117 -2.48 0.69 1.80
CA LYS A 117 -2.72 -0.59 1.12
C LYS A 117 -3.86 -1.36 1.78
N THR A 118 -4.66 -2.01 0.95
CA THR A 118 -5.71 -2.93 1.39
C THR A 118 -5.33 -4.35 1.01
N TYR A 119 -5.45 -5.27 1.95
CA TYR A 119 -4.96 -6.64 1.85
C TYR A 119 -6.13 -7.61 1.77
N PHE A 120 -6.08 -8.49 0.78
CA PHE A 120 -7.11 -9.49 0.49
C PHE A 120 -6.50 -10.89 0.45
N CYS A 121 -7.29 -11.89 0.84
CA CYS A 121 -6.94 -13.30 0.73
C CYS A 121 -8.20 -14.13 0.52
N ARG A 122 -8.04 -15.43 0.29
CA ARG A 122 -9.20 -16.33 0.27
C ARG A 122 -9.82 -16.50 1.66
N PRO A 123 -11.14 -16.71 1.76
CA PRO A 123 -11.85 -16.82 3.04
C PRO A 123 -11.24 -17.84 4.00
N SER A 124 -10.78 -18.99 3.48
CA SER A 124 -10.15 -20.08 4.24
C SER A 124 -8.90 -19.67 5.01
N HIS A 125 -8.19 -18.62 4.57
CA HIS A 125 -6.94 -18.13 5.17
C HIS A 125 -7.10 -16.81 5.93
N ARG A 126 -8.31 -16.21 5.90
CA ARG A 126 -8.55 -14.87 6.42
C ARG A 126 -8.16 -14.73 7.89
N ASP A 127 -8.62 -15.64 8.76
CA ASP A 127 -8.41 -15.50 10.20
C ASP A 127 -6.94 -15.61 10.59
N ALA A 128 -6.19 -16.48 9.91
CA ALA A 128 -4.75 -16.62 10.10
C ALA A 128 -3.99 -15.34 9.69
N TYR A 129 -4.32 -14.77 8.53
CA TYR A 129 -3.70 -13.53 8.07
C TYR A 129 -4.12 -12.32 8.89
N TYR A 130 -5.39 -12.24 9.31
CA TYR A 130 -5.87 -11.21 10.22
C TYR A 130 -5.09 -11.24 11.54
N ALA A 131 -4.96 -12.41 12.17
CA ALA A 131 -4.21 -12.57 13.41
C ALA A 131 -2.72 -12.20 13.25
N ALA A 132 -2.08 -12.62 12.15
CA ALA A 132 -0.70 -12.27 11.85
C ALA A 132 -0.52 -10.76 11.63
N ALA A 133 -1.44 -10.10 10.93
CA ALA A 133 -1.42 -8.67 10.70
C ALA A 133 -1.57 -7.88 12.02
N VAL A 134 -2.50 -8.29 12.88
CA VAL A 134 -2.68 -7.71 14.22
C VAL A 134 -1.43 -7.85 15.06
N ALA A 135 -0.79 -9.01 15.05
CA ALA A 135 0.44 -9.27 15.82
C ALA A 135 1.64 -8.44 15.33
N ALA A 136 1.68 -8.10 14.04
CA ALA A 136 2.78 -7.35 13.43
C ALA A 136 2.64 -5.83 13.60
N ALA A 137 1.44 -5.31 13.85
CA ALA A 137 1.18 -3.88 13.93
C ALA A 137 1.54 -3.29 15.30
N SER A 138 1.91 -1.99 15.31
CA SER A 138 2.17 -1.24 16.55
C SER A 138 0.90 -0.82 17.28
N ALA A 139 -0.18 -0.62 16.54
CA ALA A 139 -1.54 -0.39 17.02
C ALA A 139 -2.55 -0.85 15.96
N VAL A 140 -3.69 -1.32 16.41
CA VAL A 140 -4.76 -1.82 15.55
C VAL A 140 -6.08 -1.22 15.98
N THR A 141 -6.88 -0.80 15.00
CA THR A 141 -8.30 -0.48 15.18
C THR A 141 -9.09 -1.43 14.29
N VAL A 142 -10.14 -2.02 14.80
CA VAL A 142 -11.04 -2.85 13.99
C VAL A 142 -12.07 -1.93 13.33
N THR A 143 -12.25 -2.07 12.04
CA THR A 143 -13.28 -1.39 11.26
C THR A 143 -13.95 -2.37 10.32
N GLU A 144 -14.98 -1.93 9.61
CA GLU A 144 -15.65 -2.74 8.59
C GLU A 144 -15.31 -2.21 7.20
N PHE A 145 -15.02 -3.14 6.27
CA PHE A 145 -14.82 -2.83 4.88
C PHE A 145 -15.35 -3.96 4.00
N LEU A 146 -16.17 -3.64 3.01
CA LEU A 146 -16.81 -4.60 2.08
C LEU A 146 -17.59 -5.71 2.83
N GLY A 147 -18.27 -5.37 3.92
CA GLY A 147 -19.05 -6.30 4.72
C GLY A 147 -18.23 -7.25 5.60
N ALA A 148 -16.93 -7.03 5.74
CA ALA A 148 -16.07 -7.84 6.60
C ALA A 148 -15.34 -6.98 7.64
N PRO A 149 -15.13 -7.47 8.88
CA PRO A 149 -14.27 -6.79 9.84
C PRO A 149 -12.80 -6.88 9.38
N VAL A 150 -12.11 -5.74 9.35
CA VAL A 150 -10.72 -5.62 8.93
C VAL A 150 -9.86 -4.97 10.02
N ALA A 151 -8.59 -5.37 10.09
CA ALA A 151 -7.61 -4.75 10.96
C ALA A 151 -7.04 -3.48 10.30
N PHE A 152 -7.35 -2.30 10.83
CA PHE A 152 -6.69 -1.07 10.43
C PHE A 152 -5.36 -0.97 11.16
N LEU A 153 -4.27 -1.18 10.42
CA LEU A 153 -2.93 -1.34 10.96
C LEU A 153 -2.21 0.01 11.00
N GLN A 154 -1.71 0.35 12.16
CA GLN A 154 -0.88 1.54 12.35
C GLN A 154 0.55 1.09 12.61
N PHE A 155 1.45 1.42 11.70
CA PHE A 155 2.89 1.19 11.85
C PHE A 155 3.54 2.49 12.29
N TRP A 156 3.60 2.72 13.60
CA TRP A 156 4.32 3.85 14.15
C TRP A 156 5.82 3.61 14.03
N ARG A 157 6.43 4.03 12.92
CA ARG A 157 7.82 4.47 13.03
C ARG A 157 7.78 5.71 13.91
N ARG A 158 7.91 5.56 15.22
CA ARG A 158 8.21 6.69 16.11
C ARG A 158 9.48 7.34 15.57
N ARG A 159 9.32 8.40 14.76
CA ARG A 159 10.47 9.18 14.31
C ARG A 159 11.19 9.63 15.58
N LEU A 160 12.51 9.68 15.57
CA LEU A 160 13.31 10.07 16.74
C LEU A 160 12.77 11.35 17.41
N LYS A 161 12.26 12.28 16.61
CA LYS A 161 11.60 13.51 17.06
C LYS A 161 10.26 13.28 17.80
N ASP A 162 9.50 12.24 17.49
CA ASP A 162 8.25 11.94 18.20
C ASP A 162 8.58 11.28 19.56
N ARG A 163 9.62 10.44 19.62
CA ARG A 163 10.17 9.91 20.87
C ARG A 163 10.72 11.01 21.76
N VAL A 164 11.43 11.98 21.18
CA VAL A 164 11.95 13.15 21.92
C VAL A 164 10.79 14.01 22.43
N ALA A 165 9.76 14.27 21.60
CA ALA A 165 8.60 15.08 21.98
C ALA A 165 7.76 14.47 23.11
N GLU A 166 7.77 13.14 23.27
CA GLU A 166 7.08 12.41 24.34
C GLU A 166 7.95 12.16 25.56
N SER A 167 9.25 12.42 25.48
CA SER A 167 10.18 12.18 26.59
C SER A 167 9.87 13.04 27.80
N PRO A 168 10.04 12.53 29.04
CA PRO A 168 9.86 13.31 30.25
C PRO A 168 10.74 14.57 30.29
N ALA A 169 11.97 14.47 29.74
CA ALA A 169 12.89 15.59 29.64
C ALA A 169 12.34 16.71 28.73
N TRP A 170 11.79 16.35 27.56
CA TRP A 170 11.17 17.32 26.65
C TRP A 170 9.89 17.94 27.23
N ARG A 171 9.07 17.17 27.95
CA ARG A 171 7.89 17.71 28.63
C ARG A 171 8.26 18.74 29.68
N ARG A 172 9.34 18.48 30.48
CA ARG A 172 9.86 19.44 31.45
C ARG A 172 10.40 20.70 30.76
N LEU A 173 11.19 20.55 29.69
CA LEU A 173 11.74 21.67 28.95
C LEU A 173 10.64 22.56 28.34
N ARG A 174 9.57 21.95 27.83
CA ARG A 174 8.41 22.67 27.29
C ARG A 174 7.61 23.46 28.32
N ALA A 175 7.70 23.10 29.58
CA ALA A 175 7.06 23.81 30.69
C ALA A 175 7.86 25.05 31.16
N THR A 176 9.08 25.24 30.64
CA THR A 176 9.92 26.40 30.98
C THR A 176 9.73 27.55 29.97
N PRO A 177 10.05 28.81 30.33
CA PRO A 177 10.01 29.94 29.39
C PRO A 177 10.87 29.75 28.13
N VAL A 178 11.95 28.98 28.23
CA VAL A 178 12.85 28.62 27.09
C VAL A 178 12.17 27.67 26.12
N GLY A 179 11.18 26.88 26.57
CA GLY A 179 10.45 25.93 25.74
C GLY A 179 9.44 26.59 24.78
N LEU A 180 9.04 27.83 25.02
CA LEU A 180 8.06 28.55 24.18
C LEU A 180 8.55 28.81 22.75
N PRO A 181 9.75 29.38 22.53
CA PRO A 181 10.28 29.59 21.17
C PRO A 181 10.57 28.27 20.43
N LEU A 182 10.98 27.22 21.16
CA LEU A 182 11.16 25.87 20.59
C LEU A 182 9.87 25.25 20.09
N ARG A 183 8.73 25.53 20.76
CA ARG A 183 7.40 25.09 20.29
C ARG A 183 7.02 25.78 18.98
N TRP A 184 7.29 27.06 18.86
CA TRP A 184 6.98 27.84 17.65
C TRP A 184 7.82 27.34 16.46
N ALA A 185 9.14 27.19 16.63
CA ALA A 185 10.04 26.65 15.61
C ALA A 185 9.66 25.23 15.15
N TRP A 186 9.14 24.41 16.07
CA TRP A 186 8.66 23.05 15.75
C TRP A 186 7.37 23.04 14.92
N HIS A 187 6.45 23.97 15.20
CA HIS A 187 5.19 24.07 14.44
C HIS A 187 5.39 24.70 13.06
N THR A 188 6.22 25.72 12.94
CA THR A 188 6.52 26.38 11.65
C THR A 188 7.27 25.49 10.70
N SER A 189 8.15 24.61 11.17
CA SER A 189 8.83 23.62 10.32
C SER A 189 7.88 22.55 9.73
N ARG A 190 6.72 22.32 10.36
CA ARG A 190 5.66 21.43 9.83
C ARG A 190 4.84 22.09 8.72
N THR A 191 4.53 23.36 8.87
CA THR A 191 3.71 24.14 7.91
C THR A 191 4.50 24.44 6.63
N LEU A 192 5.77 24.78 6.74
CA LEU A 192 6.65 25.04 5.58
C LEU A 192 6.92 23.79 4.73
N ARG A 193 7.01 22.60 5.34
CA ARG A 193 7.19 21.35 4.57
C ARG A 193 5.92 20.89 3.86
N ARG A 194 4.73 21.23 4.34
CA ARG A 194 3.46 20.95 3.63
C ARG A 194 3.22 21.91 2.46
N GLY A 195 3.84 23.11 2.48
CA GLY A 195 3.76 24.07 1.38
C GLY A 195 4.74 23.83 0.24
N LEU A 196 5.90 23.19 0.51
CA LEU A 196 6.95 22.95 -0.49
C LEU A 196 6.75 21.68 -1.32
N THR A 197 5.87 20.77 -0.90
CA THR A 197 5.53 19.57 -1.69
C THR A 197 4.33 19.78 -2.63
N ARG A 198 3.82 21.02 -2.74
CA ARG A 198 2.63 21.35 -3.57
C ARG A 198 2.97 22.09 -4.88
N SER A 199 4.22 22.30 -5.24
CA SER A 199 4.58 23.16 -6.39
C SER A 199 5.44 22.50 -7.46
N GLU A 200 5.57 21.18 -7.51
CA GLU A 200 6.19 20.52 -8.66
C GLU A 200 5.37 19.28 -8.96
N ASP A 201 4.37 19.43 -9.82
CA ASP A 201 3.83 18.46 -10.78
C ASP A 201 2.52 19.01 -11.37
N PHE A 202 2.67 19.76 -12.47
CA PHE A 202 1.68 19.90 -13.52
C PHE A 202 2.27 19.35 -14.82
#